data_db0138ba5b7db3aa01e76731da98e2d7
#
_entry.id   db0138ba5b7db3aa01e76731da98e2d7
#
_cell.length_a   1.000
_cell.length_b   1.000
_cell.length_c   1.000
_cell.angle_alpha   90.00
_cell.angle_beta   90.00
_cell.angle_gamma   90.00
#
_symmetry.space_group_name_H-M   'P 1'
#
loop_
_entity.id
_entity.type
_entity.pdbx_description
1 polymer ?
#
loop_
_entity_poly.entity_id
_entity_poly.type
_entity_poly.pdbx_seq_one_letter_code
_entity_poly.pdbx_strand_id
1 'polypeptide(L)'
;MKLHYETISPLLKKALEKISKSDLFEDFTLVGGTCLSLQLGHRRSIDIDLFTDIDYGKMNTKLLKSFLQDNFQYHENLESLNDTSMGYSLRVGDNIRETVKIDFFYTDKFIFPAIEIDQIKLADPKEIAAMKIGAITQDIPRQKDFWDIHELSDKYLFQDMVEWGIKRNEWTISENDIIKGFQKIDDILESPEGIDCLKGKYWELIKDDLKELVGDFINNKKR
;
A
#
# COMPACT_ATOMS: atom_id res chain seq x y z
N MET A 1 11.82 -15.12 -5.35
CA MET A 1 10.39 -15.14 -4.90
C MET A 1 9.52 -15.10 -6.14
N LYS A 2 8.38 -15.80 -6.18
CA LYS A 2 7.40 -15.76 -7.28
C LYS A 2 6.24 -14.87 -6.83
N LEU A 3 5.77 -13.98 -7.73
CA LEU A 3 4.63 -13.11 -7.44
C LEU A 3 3.29 -13.86 -7.57
N HIS A 4 2.35 -13.52 -6.71
CA HIS A 4 0.99 -14.06 -6.62
C HIS A 4 0.02 -13.29 -7.52
N TYR A 5 0.14 -13.45 -8.84
CA TYR A 5 -0.71 -12.73 -9.81
C TYR A 5 -2.20 -13.08 -9.72
N GLU A 6 -2.56 -14.18 -9.05
CA GLU A 6 -3.94 -14.54 -8.74
C GLU A 6 -4.63 -13.57 -7.77
N THR A 7 -3.85 -12.70 -7.10
CA THR A 7 -4.37 -11.67 -6.17
C THR A 7 -4.89 -10.42 -6.87
N ILE A 8 -4.67 -10.28 -8.16
CA ILE A 8 -5.03 -9.09 -8.93
C ILE A 8 -5.85 -9.46 -10.17
N SER A 9 -6.63 -8.50 -10.68
CA SER A 9 -7.39 -8.69 -11.91
C SER A 9 -6.49 -8.76 -13.16
N PRO A 10 -6.94 -9.40 -14.25
CA PRO A 10 -6.20 -9.40 -15.51
C PRO A 10 -5.91 -8.00 -16.04
N LEU A 11 -6.84 -7.04 -15.86
CA LEU A 11 -6.66 -5.64 -16.26
C LEU A 11 -5.55 -4.96 -15.44
N LEU A 12 -5.54 -5.17 -14.11
CA LEU A 12 -4.50 -4.63 -13.24
C LEU A 12 -3.12 -5.22 -13.60
N LYS A 13 -3.06 -6.52 -13.86
CA LYS A 13 -1.83 -7.17 -14.33
C LYS A 13 -1.33 -6.56 -15.64
N LYS A 14 -2.21 -6.38 -16.65
CA LYS A 14 -1.90 -5.73 -17.92
C LYS A 14 -1.38 -4.30 -17.72
N ALA A 15 -1.98 -3.56 -16.78
CA ALA A 15 -1.53 -2.20 -16.45
C ALA A 15 -0.12 -2.20 -15.84
N LEU A 16 0.15 -3.08 -14.86
CA LEU A 16 1.49 -3.23 -14.27
C LEU A 16 2.54 -3.64 -15.31
N GLU A 17 2.22 -4.56 -16.21
CA GLU A 17 3.13 -4.98 -17.29
C GLU A 17 3.48 -3.84 -18.26
N LYS A 18 2.57 -2.90 -18.51
CA LYS A 18 2.85 -1.71 -19.32
C LYS A 18 3.74 -0.72 -18.57
N ILE A 19 3.44 -0.49 -17.29
CA ILE A 19 4.17 0.42 -16.41
C ILE A 19 5.61 -0.09 -16.23
N SER A 20 5.80 -1.36 -15.91
CA SER A 20 7.11 -1.94 -15.64
C SER A 20 8.07 -1.96 -16.83
N LYS A 21 7.55 -1.87 -18.05
CA LYS A 21 8.35 -1.84 -19.28
C LYS A 21 8.80 -0.44 -19.72
N SER A 22 8.37 0.59 -18.99
CA SER A 22 8.66 1.99 -19.36
C SER A 22 9.61 2.62 -18.35
N ASP A 23 10.74 3.13 -18.82
CA ASP A 23 11.73 3.86 -18.03
C ASP A 23 11.15 5.10 -17.34
N LEU A 24 9.98 5.57 -17.80
CA LEU A 24 9.25 6.67 -17.16
C LEU A 24 8.95 6.40 -15.68
N PHE A 25 8.84 5.12 -15.28
CA PHE A 25 8.48 4.71 -13.94
C PHE A 25 9.67 4.19 -13.11
N GLU A 26 10.91 4.37 -13.56
CA GLU A 26 12.10 3.90 -12.84
C GLU A 26 12.22 4.50 -11.43
N ASP A 27 11.75 5.76 -11.25
CA ASP A 27 11.73 6.45 -9.96
C ASP A 27 10.52 6.09 -9.09
N PHE A 28 9.58 5.30 -9.62
CA PHE A 28 8.41 4.88 -8.86
C PHE A 28 8.59 3.48 -8.28
N THR A 29 8.05 3.28 -7.11
CA THR A 29 8.00 1.99 -6.42
C THR A 29 6.54 1.61 -6.20
N LEU A 30 6.14 0.40 -6.61
CA LEU A 30 4.83 -0.14 -6.26
C LEU A 30 4.78 -0.38 -4.76
N VAL A 31 3.79 0.21 -4.10
CA VAL A 31 3.56 0.13 -2.65
C VAL A 31 2.14 -0.37 -2.34
N GLY A 32 1.70 -0.22 -1.12
CA GLY A 32 0.33 -0.46 -0.72
C GLY A 32 -0.11 -1.92 -0.72
N GLY A 33 -1.42 -2.11 -0.77
CA GLY A 33 -2.03 -3.43 -0.68
C GLY A 33 -1.71 -4.34 -1.84
N THR A 34 -1.62 -3.81 -3.06
CA THR A 34 -1.31 -4.60 -4.26
C THR A 34 0.13 -5.12 -4.22
N CYS A 35 1.08 -4.27 -3.83
CA CYS A 35 2.46 -4.69 -3.64
C CYS A 35 2.56 -5.83 -2.64
N LEU A 36 1.90 -5.73 -1.50
CA LEU A 36 1.92 -6.75 -0.46
C LEU A 36 1.20 -8.03 -0.91
N SER A 37 0.04 -7.90 -1.55
CA SER A 37 -0.74 -9.04 -2.05
C SER A 37 0.03 -9.85 -3.10
N LEU A 38 0.72 -9.18 -4.02
CA LEU A 38 1.60 -9.84 -4.99
C LEU A 38 2.73 -10.63 -4.32
N GLN A 39 3.25 -10.17 -3.18
CA GLN A 39 4.35 -10.81 -2.47
C GLN A 39 3.90 -11.92 -1.52
N LEU A 40 2.70 -11.82 -0.91
CA LEU A 40 2.24 -12.72 0.16
C LEU A 40 1.06 -13.62 -0.24
N GLY A 41 0.33 -13.30 -1.29
CA GLY A 41 -0.82 -14.08 -1.75
C GLY A 41 -2.00 -14.11 -0.76
N HIS A 42 -2.11 -13.15 0.14
CA HIS A 42 -3.02 -13.22 1.29
C HIS A 42 -4.44 -12.75 1.00
N ARG A 43 -4.62 -11.75 0.14
CA ARG A 43 -5.92 -11.21 -0.26
C ARG A 43 -5.89 -10.65 -1.66
N ARG A 44 -7.06 -10.39 -2.26
CA ARG A 44 -7.13 -9.65 -3.52
C ARG A 44 -6.90 -8.15 -3.30
N SER A 45 -6.35 -7.51 -4.34
CA SER A 45 -6.15 -6.07 -4.39
C SER A 45 -6.51 -5.52 -5.76
N ILE A 46 -6.96 -4.25 -5.80
CA ILE A 46 -7.64 -3.69 -6.97
C ILE A 46 -7.02 -2.36 -7.46
N ASP A 47 -6.14 -1.76 -6.67
CA ASP A 47 -5.53 -0.46 -6.96
C ASP A 47 -4.03 -0.60 -7.27
N ILE A 48 -3.44 0.35 -7.99
CA ILE A 48 -2.00 0.47 -8.22
C ILE A 48 -1.51 1.72 -7.49
N ASP A 49 -0.73 1.55 -6.43
CA ASP A 49 -0.12 2.63 -5.67
C ASP A 49 1.35 2.76 -6.09
N LEU A 50 1.70 3.80 -6.85
CA LEU A 50 3.07 4.11 -7.32
C LEU A 50 3.60 5.33 -6.59
N PHE A 51 4.51 5.12 -5.67
CA PHE A 51 5.10 6.18 -4.88
C PHE A 51 6.54 6.46 -5.30
N THR A 52 6.92 7.73 -5.22
CA THR A 52 8.27 8.18 -5.53
C THR A 52 8.82 9.06 -4.43
N ASP A 53 10.09 8.85 -4.10
CA ASP A 53 10.83 9.65 -3.12
C ASP A 53 11.81 10.65 -3.75
N ILE A 54 11.59 10.97 -5.05
CA ILE A 54 12.31 12.07 -5.72
C ILE A 54 11.88 13.43 -5.15
N ASP A 55 12.64 14.46 -5.42
CA ASP A 55 12.32 15.82 -4.98
C ASP A 55 10.96 16.28 -5.51
N TYR A 56 10.21 16.98 -4.65
CA TYR A 56 8.93 17.54 -5.02
C TYR A 56 9.02 18.43 -6.27
N GLY A 57 8.04 18.28 -7.19
CA GLY A 57 7.99 19.00 -8.45
C GLY A 57 8.85 18.37 -9.57
N LYS A 58 9.53 17.24 -9.32
CA LYS A 58 10.32 16.54 -10.34
C LYS A 58 9.56 15.46 -11.10
N MET A 59 8.35 15.08 -10.65
CA MET A 59 7.48 14.15 -11.36
C MET A 59 7.09 14.74 -12.71
N ASN A 60 7.39 14.04 -13.81
CA ASN A 60 7.07 14.51 -15.15
C ASN A 60 5.61 14.22 -15.52
N THR A 61 4.69 15.07 -15.07
CA THR A 61 3.26 14.92 -15.29
C THR A 61 2.85 14.90 -16.76
N LYS A 62 3.58 15.59 -17.62
CA LYS A 62 3.32 15.60 -19.07
C LYS A 62 3.60 14.24 -19.69
N LEU A 63 4.72 13.61 -19.34
CA LEU A 63 5.06 12.28 -19.83
C LEU A 63 4.12 11.22 -19.25
N LEU A 64 3.75 11.33 -17.97
CA LEU A 64 2.74 10.46 -17.35
C LEU A 64 1.41 10.54 -18.10
N LYS A 65 0.94 11.75 -18.39
CA LYS A 65 -0.30 11.98 -19.17
C LYS A 65 -0.23 11.33 -20.53
N SER A 66 0.85 11.58 -21.31
CA SER A 66 1.04 10.98 -22.63
C SER A 66 1.07 9.45 -22.55
N PHE A 67 1.83 8.89 -21.60
CA PHE A 67 1.89 7.44 -21.42
C PHE A 67 0.51 6.83 -21.17
N LEU A 68 -0.29 7.45 -20.30
CA LEU A 68 -1.63 6.95 -19.99
C LEU A 68 -2.57 7.02 -21.21
N GLN A 69 -2.52 8.12 -21.97
CA GLN A 69 -3.29 8.30 -23.22
C GLN A 69 -2.90 7.26 -24.28
N ASP A 70 -1.62 6.99 -24.44
CA ASP A 70 -1.11 6.05 -25.45
C ASP A 70 -1.37 4.58 -25.11
N ASN A 71 -1.50 4.27 -23.81
CA ASN A 71 -1.57 2.90 -23.34
C ASN A 71 -2.95 2.41 -22.90
N PHE A 72 -3.91 3.31 -22.64
CA PHE A 72 -5.25 2.95 -22.19
C PHE A 72 -6.31 3.64 -23.02
N GLN A 73 -7.38 2.91 -23.39
CA GLN A 73 -8.48 3.46 -24.20
C GLN A 73 -9.39 4.39 -23.39
N TYR A 74 -9.54 4.09 -22.10
CA TYR A 74 -10.29 4.90 -21.15
C TYR A 74 -9.37 5.46 -20.08
N HIS A 75 -9.57 6.72 -19.74
CA HIS A 75 -8.88 7.43 -18.67
C HIS A 75 -9.80 8.48 -18.06
N GLU A 76 -9.80 8.58 -16.75
CA GLU A 76 -10.56 9.56 -15.97
C GLU A 76 -9.60 10.45 -15.21
N ASN A 77 -9.96 11.73 -15.06
CA ASN A 77 -9.21 12.72 -14.28
C ASN A 77 -7.78 13.06 -14.79
N LEU A 78 -7.44 12.77 -16.04
CA LEU A 78 -6.13 13.12 -16.59
C LEU A 78 -5.82 14.62 -16.50
N GLU A 79 -6.84 15.48 -16.50
CA GLU A 79 -6.67 16.92 -16.36
C GLU A 79 -6.22 17.34 -14.95
N SER A 80 -6.38 16.47 -13.95
CA SER A 80 -5.86 16.71 -12.61
C SER A 80 -4.33 16.62 -12.53
N LEU A 81 -3.68 15.94 -13.50
CA LEU A 81 -2.23 15.87 -13.59
C LEU A 81 -1.64 17.26 -13.87
N ASN A 82 -1.04 17.87 -12.87
CA ASN A 82 -0.38 19.17 -12.93
C ASN A 82 0.87 19.17 -12.04
N ASP A 83 1.79 20.10 -12.23
CA ASP A 83 3.10 20.08 -11.57
C ASP A 83 3.09 20.61 -10.13
N THR A 84 1.93 20.92 -9.56
CA THR A 84 1.80 21.55 -8.23
C THR A 84 1.16 20.67 -7.17
N SER A 85 0.77 19.42 -7.50
CA SER A 85 0.12 18.52 -6.55
C SER A 85 1.12 17.55 -5.91
N MET A 86 0.85 17.18 -4.66
CA MET A 86 1.61 16.13 -3.95
C MET A 86 1.37 14.73 -4.51
N GLY A 87 0.34 14.58 -5.33
CA GLY A 87 0.02 13.32 -5.98
C GLY A 87 -1.28 13.37 -6.77
N TYR A 88 -1.57 12.27 -7.43
CA TYR A 88 -2.69 12.12 -8.36
C TYR A 88 -3.35 10.78 -8.17
N SER A 89 -4.67 10.78 -8.26
CA SER A 89 -5.50 9.60 -8.26
C SER A 89 -6.37 9.62 -9.50
N LEU A 90 -6.25 8.60 -10.34
CA LEU A 90 -6.98 8.51 -11.60
C LEU A 90 -7.39 7.07 -11.91
N ARG A 91 -8.28 6.90 -12.88
CA ARG A 91 -8.68 5.58 -13.36
C ARG A 91 -8.33 5.42 -14.83
N VAL A 92 -7.81 4.25 -15.18
CA VAL A 92 -7.50 3.86 -16.55
C VAL A 92 -8.08 2.48 -16.85
N GLY A 93 -8.34 2.20 -18.12
CA GLY A 93 -8.88 0.91 -18.48
C GLY A 93 -9.19 0.75 -19.95
N ASP A 94 -9.93 -0.30 -20.29
CA ASP A 94 -10.40 -0.53 -21.65
C ASP A 94 -11.72 0.23 -21.91
N ASN A 95 -12.56 0.46 -20.87
CA ASN A 95 -13.78 1.28 -20.93
C ASN A 95 -14.18 1.74 -19.50
N ILE A 96 -15.24 2.54 -19.36
CA ILE A 96 -15.71 3.11 -18.09
C ILE A 96 -16.09 2.06 -17.02
N ARG A 97 -16.42 0.84 -17.41
CA ARG A 97 -16.82 -0.23 -16.49
C ARG A 97 -15.65 -1.13 -16.09
N GLU A 98 -14.61 -1.15 -16.89
CA GLU A 98 -13.42 -1.97 -16.70
C GLU A 98 -12.21 -1.06 -16.50
N THR A 99 -12.05 -0.58 -15.27
CA THR A 99 -11.01 0.37 -14.89
C THR A 99 -10.19 -0.12 -13.71
N VAL A 100 -8.96 0.35 -13.64
CA VAL A 100 -8.05 0.22 -12.49
C VAL A 100 -7.73 1.62 -11.99
N LYS A 101 -7.75 1.80 -10.69
CA LYS A 101 -7.27 3.02 -10.05
C LYS A 101 -5.75 3.00 -10.00
N ILE A 102 -5.13 4.10 -10.37
CA ILE A 102 -3.68 4.32 -10.23
C ILE A 102 -3.47 5.58 -9.41
N ASP A 103 -2.67 5.45 -8.38
CA ASP A 103 -2.23 6.53 -7.52
C ASP A 103 -0.74 6.81 -7.76
N PHE A 104 -0.40 8.04 -8.09
CA PHE A 104 0.98 8.55 -8.17
C PHE A 104 1.19 9.54 -7.06
N PHE A 105 2.06 9.26 -6.09
CA PHE A 105 2.30 10.16 -4.97
C PHE A 105 3.79 10.35 -4.68
N TYR A 106 4.15 11.56 -4.28
CA TYR A 106 5.41 11.78 -3.58
C TYR A 106 5.34 11.17 -2.18
N THR A 107 6.46 10.70 -1.70
CA THR A 107 6.60 10.18 -0.34
C THR A 107 7.95 10.56 0.23
N ASP A 108 8.09 10.47 1.56
CA ASP A 108 9.38 10.54 2.22
C ASP A 108 10.32 9.42 1.74
N LYS A 109 11.62 9.57 1.99
CA LYS A 109 12.61 8.57 1.61
C LYS A 109 12.24 7.18 2.13
N PHE A 110 12.31 6.20 1.25
CA PHE A 110 12.13 4.81 1.64
C PHE A 110 13.20 4.40 2.65
N ILE A 111 12.81 3.75 3.75
CA ILE A 111 13.75 3.30 4.79
C ILE A 111 14.31 1.91 4.51
N PHE A 112 13.71 1.17 3.57
CA PHE A 112 14.20 -0.09 3.07
C PHE A 112 14.36 -0.03 1.55
N PRO A 113 15.40 -0.68 0.98
CA PRO A 113 15.58 -0.72 -0.46
C PRO A 113 14.43 -1.47 -1.14
N ALA A 114 14.01 -0.95 -2.29
CA ALA A 114 13.05 -1.65 -3.12
C ALA A 114 13.65 -2.96 -3.67
N ILE A 115 12.80 -3.92 -3.97
CA ILE A 115 13.14 -5.19 -4.60
C ILE A 115 12.56 -5.22 -6.02
N GLU A 116 13.27 -5.81 -6.96
CA GLU A 116 12.81 -5.95 -8.34
C GLU A 116 12.49 -7.41 -8.65
N ILE A 117 11.26 -7.67 -9.08
CA ILE A 117 10.79 -9.00 -9.49
C ILE A 117 9.91 -8.82 -10.72
N ASP A 118 10.14 -9.62 -11.76
CA ASP A 118 9.42 -9.55 -13.03
C ASP A 118 9.42 -8.13 -13.65
N GLN A 119 10.52 -7.37 -13.50
CA GLN A 119 10.70 -5.98 -13.90
C GLN A 119 9.80 -4.98 -13.12
N ILE A 120 9.12 -5.42 -12.07
CA ILE A 120 8.33 -4.53 -11.21
C ILE A 120 9.18 -4.15 -9.99
N LYS A 121 9.35 -2.84 -9.77
CA LYS A 121 10.00 -2.30 -8.58
C LYS A 121 9.00 -2.28 -7.43
N LEU A 122 9.19 -3.14 -6.46
CA LEU A 122 8.30 -3.40 -5.34
C LEU A 122 8.91 -2.85 -4.04
N ALA A 123 8.11 -2.25 -3.17
CA ALA A 123 8.56 -1.97 -1.83
C ALA A 123 8.81 -3.28 -1.05
N ASP A 124 9.86 -3.30 -0.24
CA ASP A 124 10.10 -4.39 0.70
C ASP A 124 8.90 -4.57 1.65
N PRO A 125 8.50 -5.78 2.04
CA PRO A 125 7.41 -5.97 2.99
C PRO A 125 7.59 -5.21 4.32
N LYS A 126 8.83 -4.96 4.77
CA LYS A 126 9.13 -4.13 5.95
C LYS A 126 8.77 -2.66 5.72
N GLU A 127 9.02 -2.15 4.51
CA GLU A 127 8.59 -0.81 4.11
C GLU A 127 7.07 -0.69 4.12
N ILE A 128 6.37 -1.71 3.59
CA ILE A 128 4.91 -1.77 3.61
C ILE A 128 4.41 -1.83 5.07
N ALA A 129 5.06 -2.61 5.96
CA ALA A 129 4.72 -2.64 7.38
C ALA A 129 4.82 -1.24 8.00
N ALA A 130 5.92 -0.53 7.77
CA ALA A 130 6.12 0.84 8.26
C ALA A 130 5.03 1.81 7.76
N MET A 131 4.66 1.72 6.48
CA MET A 131 3.58 2.51 5.88
C MET A 131 2.22 2.19 6.50
N LYS A 132 1.93 0.90 6.76
CA LYS A 132 0.66 0.45 7.36
C LYS A 132 0.54 0.86 8.83
N ILE A 133 1.63 0.79 9.60
CA ILE A 133 1.68 1.33 10.96
C ILE A 133 1.32 2.82 10.93
N GLY A 134 1.90 3.61 10.01
CA GLY A 134 1.53 5.01 9.83
C GLY A 134 0.06 5.21 9.47
N ALA A 135 -0.49 4.38 8.58
CA ALA A 135 -1.90 4.47 8.19
C ALA A 135 -2.87 4.17 9.35
N ILE A 136 -2.51 3.26 10.24
CA ILE A 136 -3.33 2.91 11.42
C ILE A 136 -3.40 4.07 12.44
N THR A 137 -2.41 4.96 12.47
CA THR A 137 -2.43 6.14 13.37
C THR A 137 -3.35 7.26 12.90
N GLN A 138 -3.88 7.20 11.68
CA GLN A 138 -4.78 8.22 11.15
C GLN A 138 -6.12 8.26 11.90
N ASP A 139 -6.87 9.34 11.72
CA ASP A 139 -8.16 9.54 12.41
C ASP A 139 -9.15 8.42 12.07
N ILE A 140 -9.19 7.99 10.83
CA ILE A 140 -10.06 6.91 10.34
C ILE A 140 -9.18 5.83 9.66
N PRO A 141 -8.62 4.90 10.45
CA PRO A 141 -7.87 3.79 9.89
C PRO A 141 -8.79 2.83 9.14
N ARG A 142 -8.25 2.15 8.13
CA ARG A 142 -9.02 1.26 7.27
C ARG A 142 -8.84 -0.20 7.67
N GLN A 143 -9.90 -0.99 7.60
CA GLN A 143 -9.89 -2.43 7.89
C GLN A 143 -8.71 -3.16 7.20
N LYS A 144 -8.47 -2.87 5.93
CA LYS A 144 -7.39 -3.50 5.14
C LYS A 144 -5.98 -3.24 5.68
N ASP A 145 -5.75 -2.14 6.40
CA ASP A 145 -4.44 -1.84 6.96
C ASP A 145 -4.13 -2.74 8.17
N PHE A 146 -5.11 -3.03 9.01
CA PHE A 146 -5.00 -4.03 10.07
C PHE A 146 -4.84 -5.45 9.52
N TRP A 147 -5.56 -5.77 8.45
CA TRP A 147 -5.45 -7.06 7.77
C TRP A 147 -4.03 -7.31 7.26
N ASP A 148 -3.44 -6.29 6.61
CA ASP A 148 -2.10 -6.36 6.08
C ASP A 148 -1.05 -6.49 7.22
N ILE A 149 -1.22 -5.77 8.35
CA ILE A 149 -0.36 -5.92 9.55
C ILE A 149 -0.48 -7.31 10.16
N HIS A 150 -1.70 -7.85 10.28
CA HIS A 150 -1.89 -9.20 10.78
C HIS A 150 -1.15 -10.24 9.91
N GLU A 151 -1.20 -10.10 8.60
CA GLU A 151 -0.47 -11.00 7.70
C GLU A 151 1.05 -10.85 7.82
N LEU A 152 1.53 -9.64 8.08
CA LEU A 152 2.95 -9.37 8.29
C LEU A 152 3.45 -9.86 9.65
N SER A 153 2.58 -9.95 10.67
CA SER A 153 2.94 -10.48 12.00
C SER A 153 3.30 -11.97 12.00
N ASP A 154 2.88 -12.71 10.95
CA ASP A 154 3.35 -14.09 10.72
C ASP A 154 4.85 -14.16 10.35
N LYS A 155 5.47 -13.03 9.98
CA LYS A 155 6.86 -12.96 9.48
C LYS A 155 7.77 -12.07 10.31
N TYR A 156 7.23 -11.05 10.94
CA TYR A 156 7.98 -10.03 11.64
C TYR A 156 7.44 -9.80 13.03
N LEU A 157 8.32 -9.53 13.99
CA LEU A 157 7.90 -9.17 15.34
C LEU A 157 7.14 -7.83 15.31
N PHE A 158 6.09 -7.72 16.08
CA PHE A 158 5.30 -6.50 16.16
C PHE A 158 6.14 -5.29 16.61
N GLN A 159 7.07 -5.52 17.55
CA GLN A 159 8.03 -4.50 17.98
C GLN A 159 8.84 -3.94 16.81
N ASP A 160 9.35 -4.80 15.93
CA ASP A 160 10.13 -4.36 14.77
C ASP A 160 9.26 -3.50 13.84
N MET A 161 8.01 -3.90 13.59
CA MET A 161 7.08 -3.14 12.76
C MET A 161 6.75 -1.77 13.37
N VAL A 162 6.61 -1.68 14.69
CA VAL A 162 6.44 -0.42 15.41
C VAL A 162 7.68 0.48 15.24
N GLU A 163 8.88 -0.07 15.41
CA GLU A 163 10.13 0.67 15.23
C GLU A 163 10.28 1.18 13.79
N TRP A 164 9.94 0.38 12.78
CA TRP A 164 9.95 0.81 11.37
C TRP A 164 8.91 1.90 11.11
N GLY A 165 7.71 1.78 11.69
CA GLY A 165 6.67 2.80 11.59
C GLY A 165 7.13 4.14 12.16
N ILE A 166 7.74 4.15 13.33
CA ILE A 166 8.31 5.35 13.97
C ILE A 166 9.44 5.92 13.10
N LYS A 167 10.38 5.07 12.67
CA LYS A 167 11.52 5.50 11.84
C LYS A 167 11.07 6.17 10.55
N ARG A 168 10.05 5.63 9.88
CA ARG A 168 9.53 6.20 8.64
C ARG A 168 8.79 7.53 8.86
N ASN A 169 8.20 7.71 10.02
CA ASN A 169 7.37 8.87 10.38
C ASN A 169 7.94 9.61 11.59
N GLU A 170 9.26 9.76 11.64
CA GLU A 170 10.07 10.17 12.81
C GLU A 170 9.52 11.43 13.53
N TRP A 171 8.93 12.37 12.78
CA TRP A 171 8.46 13.64 13.34
C TRP A 171 6.95 13.69 13.59
N THR A 172 6.21 12.67 13.21
CA THR A 172 4.74 12.72 13.18
C THR A 172 4.06 11.65 14.01
N ILE A 173 4.76 10.54 14.33
CA ILE A 173 4.15 9.40 15.04
C ILE A 173 5.04 8.94 16.19
N SER A 174 4.41 8.77 17.36
CA SER A 174 5.01 8.12 18.52
C SER A 174 4.45 6.70 18.69
N GLU A 175 5.14 5.89 19.50
CA GLU A 175 4.64 4.58 19.90
C GLU A 175 3.24 4.64 20.55
N ASN A 176 2.99 5.67 21.36
CA ASN A 176 1.69 5.86 21.99
C ASN A 176 0.58 6.14 20.97
N ASP A 177 0.89 6.84 19.86
CA ASP A 177 -0.07 7.06 18.77
C ASP A 177 -0.37 5.75 18.04
N ILE A 178 0.63 4.88 17.86
CA ILE A 178 0.45 3.55 17.28
C ILE A 178 -0.47 2.71 18.18
N ILE A 179 -0.19 2.63 19.48
CA ILE A 179 -1.04 1.90 20.43
C ILE A 179 -2.48 2.42 20.38
N LYS A 180 -2.69 3.74 20.41
CA LYS A 180 -4.02 4.35 20.26
C LYS A 180 -4.69 4.01 18.93
N GLY A 181 -3.93 3.96 17.84
CA GLY A 181 -4.42 3.54 16.54
C GLY A 181 -4.98 2.12 16.56
N PHE A 182 -4.25 1.18 17.16
CA PHE A 182 -4.72 -0.20 17.32
C PHE A 182 -5.91 -0.33 18.27
N GLN A 183 -6.02 0.51 19.29
CA GLN A 183 -7.19 0.52 20.20
C GLN A 183 -8.51 0.88 19.51
N LYS A 184 -8.45 1.54 18.33
CA LYS A 184 -9.64 1.83 17.51
C LYS A 184 -10.17 0.61 16.74
N ILE A 185 -9.55 -0.55 16.84
CA ILE A 185 -9.86 -1.73 16.00
C ILE A 185 -11.32 -2.18 16.12
N ASP A 186 -11.93 -2.00 17.29
CA ASP A 186 -13.34 -2.34 17.52
C ASP A 186 -14.32 -1.36 16.84
N ASP A 187 -13.88 -0.13 16.60
CA ASP A 187 -14.68 0.92 15.96
C ASP A 187 -14.53 0.90 14.43
N ILE A 188 -13.66 0.03 13.88
CA ILE A 188 -13.43 -0.06 12.44
C ILE A 188 -14.64 -0.67 11.75
N LEU A 189 -15.23 0.11 10.86
CA LEU A 189 -16.29 -0.36 9.99
C LEU A 189 -15.73 -1.36 8.97
N GLU A 190 -16.42 -2.46 8.81
CA GLU A 190 -16.11 -3.39 7.72
C GLU A 190 -16.29 -2.68 6.38
N SER A 191 -15.38 -2.95 5.45
CA SER A 191 -15.52 -2.44 4.09
C SER A 191 -16.84 -2.97 3.49
N PRO A 192 -17.68 -2.12 2.90
CA PRO A 192 -18.91 -2.57 2.25
C PRO A 192 -18.66 -3.61 1.16
N GLU A 193 -17.48 -3.59 0.55
CA GLU A 193 -17.07 -4.53 -0.49
C GLU A 193 -16.45 -5.82 0.10
N GLY A 194 -16.22 -5.83 1.42
CA GLY A 194 -15.50 -6.90 2.09
C GLY A 194 -14.01 -6.93 1.75
N ILE A 195 -13.30 -7.89 2.35
CA ILE A 195 -11.92 -8.21 1.98
C ILE A 195 -11.91 -9.63 1.42
N ASP A 196 -11.56 -9.77 0.14
CA ASP A 196 -11.44 -11.08 -0.51
C ASP A 196 -10.14 -11.76 -0.05
N CYS A 197 -10.23 -12.47 1.07
CA CYS A 197 -9.13 -13.18 1.71
C CYS A 197 -8.89 -14.52 1.03
N LEU A 198 -7.66 -14.79 0.62
CA LEU A 198 -7.26 -16.03 -0.04
C LEU A 198 -6.73 -17.10 0.94
N LYS A 199 -6.58 -16.74 2.22
CA LYS A 199 -6.05 -17.64 3.27
C LYS A 199 -7.09 -18.10 4.29
N GLY A 200 -8.38 -17.83 4.04
CA GLY A 200 -9.47 -18.28 4.91
C GLY A 200 -9.54 -17.56 6.26
N LYS A 201 -8.85 -16.43 6.44
CA LYS A 201 -8.96 -15.60 7.64
C LYS A 201 -10.24 -14.76 7.54
N TYR A 202 -10.77 -14.33 8.70
CA TYR A 202 -11.96 -13.47 8.81
C TYR A 202 -11.72 -12.36 9.85
N TRP A 203 -12.54 -11.32 9.79
CA TRP A 203 -12.25 -10.07 10.51
C TRP A 203 -12.22 -10.24 12.04
N GLU A 204 -13.12 -11.03 12.61
CA GLU A 204 -13.16 -11.24 14.07
C GLU A 204 -11.86 -11.90 14.55
N LEU A 205 -11.37 -12.92 13.84
CA LEU A 205 -10.09 -13.56 14.15
C LEU A 205 -8.95 -12.53 14.15
N ILE A 206 -8.88 -11.71 13.11
CA ILE A 206 -7.82 -10.70 12.96
C ILE A 206 -7.88 -9.66 14.09
N LYS A 207 -9.09 -9.24 14.49
CA LYS A 207 -9.26 -8.32 15.62
C LYS A 207 -8.72 -8.92 16.92
N ASP A 208 -9.08 -10.15 17.22
CA ASP A 208 -8.68 -10.81 18.45
C ASP A 208 -7.16 -11.03 18.50
N ASP A 209 -6.57 -11.54 17.41
CA ASP A 209 -5.13 -11.76 17.31
C ASP A 209 -4.34 -10.44 17.44
N LEU A 210 -4.79 -9.37 16.80
CA LEU A 210 -4.11 -8.06 16.89
C LEU A 210 -4.25 -7.42 18.27
N LYS A 211 -5.39 -7.60 18.97
CA LYS A 211 -5.55 -7.14 20.35
C LYS A 211 -4.60 -7.88 21.31
N GLU A 212 -4.47 -9.19 21.14
CA GLU A 212 -3.52 -10.01 21.93
C GLU A 212 -2.09 -9.53 21.67
N LEU A 213 -1.71 -9.39 20.39
CA LEU A 213 -0.38 -8.96 19.96
C LEU A 213 0.01 -7.59 20.57
N VAL A 214 -0.90 -6.62 20.53
CA VAL A 214 -0.68 -5.29 21.09
C VAL A 214 -0.68 -5.34 22.63
N GLY A 215 -1.54 -6.16 23.24
CA GLY A 215 -1.57 -6.38 24.68
C GLY A 215 -0.24 -6.93 25.20
N ASP A 216 0.30 -7.93 24.53
CA ASP A 216 1.61 -8.52 24.86
C ASP A 216 2.75 -7.51 24.71
N PHE A 217 2.73 -6.72 23.63
CA PHE A 217 3.71 -5.65 23.42
C PHE A 217 3.72 -4.64 24.56
N ILE A 218 2.54 -4.19 25.02
CA ILE A 218 2.41 -3.25 26.14
C ILE A 218 2.90 -3.88 27.46
N ASN A 219 2.58 -5.15 27.70
CA ASN A 219 2.93 -5.85 28.95
C ASN A 219 4.42 -6.15 29.05
N ASN A 220 5.08 -6.49 27.93
CA ASN A 220 6.52 -6.77 27.92
C ASN A 220 7.37 -5.53 28.21
N LYS A 221 6.85 -4.32 27.97
CA LYS A 221 7.52 -3.05 28.31
C LYS A 221 7.40 -2.61 29.75
N LYS A 222 6.45 -3.17 30.48
CA LYS A 222 6.25 -2.88 31.91
C LYS A 222 7.13 -3.74 32.83
N ARG A 223 7.83 -4.70 32.26
CA ARG A 223 8.77 -5.59 32.96
C ARG A 223 10.20 -5.11 32.74
#